data_120969f49914298eb2e85ca35f713edd
#
_entry.id   120969f49914298eb2e85ca35f713edd
#
_cell.length_a   1.000
_cell.length_b   1.000
_cell.length_c   1.000
_cell.angle_alpha   90.00
_cell.angle_beta   90.00
_cell.angle_gamma   90.00
#
_symmetry.space_group_name_H-M   'P 1'
#
loop_
_entity.id
_entity.type
_entity.pdbx_description
1 polymer ?
#
loop_
_entity_poly.entity_id
_entity_poly.type
_entity_poly.pdbx_seq_one_letter_code
_entity_poly.pdbx_strand_id
1 'polypeptide(L)'
;MPKHSYCPTGVEWFRSRGQWQERNSIPVPGSIIYFDWGGDGVADHVGIVESCDGSTVYTIEGNANNACKQLSYAVGDRRILGYGI
;
A
#
# COMPACT_ATOMS: atom_id res chain seq x y z
N MET A 1 5.66 -13.65 16.84
CA MET A 1 6.26 -12.90 15.75
C MET A 1 5.58 -11.56 15.53
N PRO A 2 6.32 -10.49 15.52
CA PRO A 2 5.73 -9.17 15.31
C PRO A 2 5.19 -9.04 13.89
N LYS A 3 3.94 -8.69 13.76
CA LYS A 3 3.30 -8.56 12.44
C LYS A 3 3.84 -7.40 11.63
N HIS A 4 4.21 -6.33 12.31
CA HIS A 4 4.66 -5.14 11.63
C HIS A 4 5.98 -5.33 10.89
N SER A 5 6.73 -6.39 11.19
CA SER A 5 7.98 -6.64 10.47
C SER A 5 7.75 -7.09 9.04
N TYR A 6 6.55 -7.49 8.70
CA TYR A 6 6.27 -7.93 7.33
C TYR A 6 6.17 -6.79 6.34
N CYS A 7 5.63 -5.63 6.77
CA CYS A 7 5.45 -4.53 5.84
C CYS A 7 6.77 -3.99 5.29
N PRO A 8 7.77 -3.67 6.12
CA PRO A 8 9.06 -3.22 5.58
C PRO A 8 9.76 -4.29 4.76
N THR A 9 9.63 -5.56 5.16
CA THR A 9 10.21 -6.67 4.41
C THR A 9 9.62 -6.78 3.01
N GLY A 10 8.30 -6.60 2.90
CA GLY A 10 7.63 -6.63 1.61
C GLY A 10 8.09 -5.50 0.70
N VAL A 11 8.26 -4.30 1.24
CA VAL A 11 8.75 -3.16 0.48
C VAL A 11 10.13 -3.46 -0.09
N GLU A 12 11.04 -3.98 0.72
CA GLU A 12 12.38 -4.35 0.29
C GLU A 12 12.34 -5.41 -0.80
N TRP A 13 11.45 -6.36 -0.65
CA TRP A 13 11.31 -7.45 -1.63
C TRP A 13 10.94 -6.88 -3.01
N PHE A 14 9.96 -5.97 -3.05
CA PHE A 14 9.54 -5.36 -4.32
C PHE A 14 10.62 -4.46 -4.89
N ARG A 15 11.32 -3.73 -4.04
CA ARG A 15 12.40 -2.85 -4.49
C ARG A 15 13.54 -3.65 -5.11
N SER A 16 13.91 -4.77 -4.50
CA SER A 16 15.00 -5.59 -4.99
C SER A 16 14.67 -6.24 -6.33
N ARG A 17 13.40 -6.38 -6.65
CA ARG A 17 12.96 -6.98 -7.91
C ARG A 17 12.62 -5.95 -8.97
N GLY A 18 12.74 -4.65 -8.66
CA GLY A 18 12.36 -3.61 -9.59
C GLY A 18 10.86 -3.49 -9.79
N GLN A 19 10.08 -3.96 -8.83
CA GLN A 19 8.61 -3.98 -8.91
C GLN A 19 7.98 -2.98 -7.95
N TRP A 20 8.76 -2.07 -7.41
CA TRP A 20 8.27 -1.02 -6.52
C TRP A 20 7.89 0.21 -7.33
N GLN A 21 6.73 0.80 -7.02
CA GLN A 21 6.30 2.06 -7.62
C GLN A 21 6.03 3.07 -6.53
N GLU A 22 6.37 4.31 -6.79
CA GLU A 22 6.21 5.40 -5.83
C GLU A 22 4.74 5.80 -5.71
N ARG A 23 4.43 6.54 -4.64
CA ARG A 23 3.05 6.93 -4.32
C ARG A 23 2.35 7.71 -5.42
N ASN A 24 3.09 8.40 -6.25
CA ASN A 24 2.52 9.23 -7.33
C ASN A 24 2.17 8.42 -8.58
N SER A 25 2.51 7.14 -8.60
CA SER A 25 2.21 6.27 -9.73
C SER A 25 0.74 5.89 -9.73
N ILE A 26 0.23 5.52 -10.90
CA ILE A 26 -1.12 5.00 -11.03
C ILE A 26 -1.03 3.48 -10.89
N PRO A 27 -1.46 2.89 -9.78
CA PRO A 27 -1.33 1.45 -9.60
C PRO A 27 -2.36 0.70 -10.45
N VAL A 28 -2.00 -0.53 -10.82
CA VAL A 28 -2.95 -1.42 -11.50
C VAL A 28 -3.73 -2.22 -10.47
N PRO A 29 -4.95 -2.69 -10.80
CA PRO A 29 -5.70 -3.55 -9.89
C PRO A 29 -4.89 -4.79 -9.52
N GLY A 30 -4.94 -5.17 -8.26
CA GLY A 30 -4.16 -6.28 -7.74
C GLY A 30 -2.81 -5.91 -7.18
N SER A 31 -2.36 -4.67 -7.35
CA SER A 31 -1.12 -4.19 -6.73
C SER A 31 -1.24 -4.21 -5.21
N ILE A 32 -0.11 -4.39 -4.54
CA ILE A 32 -0.06 -4.28 -3.08
C ILE A 32 0.25 -2.83 -2.74
N ILE A 33 -0.59 -2.22 -1.90
CA ILE A 33 -0.37 -0.84 -1.48
C ILE A 33 0.18 -0.83 -0.06
N TYR A 34 1.24 -0.04 0.15
CA TYR A 34 1.86 0.10 1.45
C TYR A 34 1.66 1.52 1.97
N PHE A 35 1.35 1.62 3.24
CA PHE A 35 1.07 2.89 3.89
C PHE A 35 2.10 3.20 4.95
N ASP A 36 2.31 4.49 5.17
CA ASP A 36 3.18 5.02 6.22
C ASP A 36 2.37 6.02 7.04
N TRP A 37 1.61 5.50 8.00
CA TRP A 37 0.76 6.34 8.83
C TRP A 37 1.56 7.26 9.74
N GLY A 38 2.74 6.79 10.15
CA GLY A 38 3.57 7.55 11.08
C GLY A 38 4.43 8.60 10.42
N GLY A 39 4.58 8.57 9.10
CA GLY A 39 5.41 9.55 8.39
C GLY A 39 6.90 9.38 8.60
N ASP A 40 7.35 8.16 8.96
CA ASP A 40 8.76 7.89 9.23
C ASP A 40 9.48 7.20 8.08
N GLY A 41 8.80 7.00 6.95
CA GLY A 41 9.39 6.34 5.80
C GLY A 41 9.39 4.82 5.87
N VAL A 42 8.76 4.25 6.89
CA VAL A 42 8.69 2.79 7.09
C VAL A 42 7.23 2.37 6.98
N ALA A 43 6.97 1.33 6.18
CA ALA A 43 5.63 0.83 5.99
C ALA A 43 5.07 0.26 7.29
N ASP A 44 3.87 0.67 7.67
CA ASP A 44 3.21 0.17 8.88
C ASP A 44 1.81 -0.37 8.63
N HIS A 45 1.36 -0.38 7.38
CA HIS A 45 0.06 -0.94 7.01
C HIS A 45 0.09 -1.34 5.54
N VAL A 46 -0.72 -2.31 5.17
CA VAL A 46 -0.74 -2.85 3.81
C VAL A 46 -2.16 -3.18 3.40
N GLY A 47 -2.45 -3.04 2.11
CA GLY A 47 -3.72 -3.42 1.52
C GLY A 47 -3.53 -3.88 0.09
N ILE A 48 -4.65 -4.07 -0.61
CA ILE A 48 -4.63 -4.47 -2.02
C ILE A 48 -5.39 -3.41 -2.81
N VAL A 49 -4.85 -3.01 -3.94
CA VAL A 49 -5.51 -2.06 -4.83
C VAL A 49 -6.64 -2.77 -5.57
N GLU A 50 -7.86 -2.31 -5.38
CA GLU A 50 -9.00 -2.82 -6.12
C GLU A 50 -9.07 -2.18 -7.50
N SER A 51 -8.94 -0.86 -7.57
CA SER A 51 -8.96 -0.12 -8.82
C SER A 51 -8.38 1.27 -8.60
N CYS A 52 -8.13 1.96 -9.70
CA CYS A 52 -7.69 3.35 -9.66
C CYS A 52 -8.20 4.05 -10.91
N ASP A 53 -8.81 5.21 -10.74
CA ASP A 53 -9.36 5.96 -11.87
C ASP A 53 -8.43 7.06 -12.36
N GLY A 54 -7.19 7.10 -11.87
CA GLY A 54 -6.22 8.13 -12.24
C GLY A 54 -6.13 9.26 -11.24
N SER A 55 -7.13 9.42 -10.39
CA SER A 55 -7.09 10.44 -9.31
C SER A 55 -7.36 9.81 -7.95
N THR A 56 -8.10 8.71 -7.88
CA THR A 56 -8.45 8.06 -6.63
C THR A 56 -8.07 6.58 -6.70
N VAL A 57 -7.42 6.10 -5.65
CA VAL A 57 -7.05 4.70 -5.49
C VAL A 57 -8.08 4.07 -4.55
N TYR A 58 -8.72 3.00 -5.01
CA TYR A 58 -9.67 2.24 -4.20
C TYR A 58 -9.00 0.98 -3.71
N THR A 59 -9.06 0.73 -2.40
CA THR A 59 -8.34 -0.38 -1.78
C THR A 59 -9.27 -1.30 -1.01
N ILE A 60 -8.80 -2.53 -0.81
CA ILE A 60 -9.41 -3.48 0.11
C ILE A 60 -8.39 -3.70 1.22
N GLU A 61 -8.79 -3.45 2.45
CA GLU A 61 -7.88 -3.55 3.60
C GLU A 61 -8.55 -4.36 4.69
N GLY A 62 -7.77 -5.25 5.32
CA GLY A 62 -8.23 -5.97 6.48
C GLY A 62 -8.08 -5.11 7.72
N ASN A 63 -8.90 -5.37 8.72
CA ASN A 63 -8.81 -4.66 9.98
C ASN A 63 -8.79 -5.64 11.14
N ALA A 64 -8.72 -5.11 12.36
CA ALA A 64 -8.57 -5.92 13.56
C ALA A 64 -9.75 -6.86 13.82
N ASN A 65 -10.90 -6.59 13.22
CA ASN A 65 -12.09 -7.41 13.38
C ASN A 65 -12.26 -8.44 12.29
N ASN A 66 -11.21 -8.68 11.52
CA ASN A 66 -11.23 -9.62 10.39
C ASN A 66 -12.22 -9.24 9.30
N ALA A 67 -12.66 -8.01 9.27
CA ALA A 67 -13.53 -7.51 8.22
C ALA A 67 -12.69 -6.82 7.16
N CYS A 68 -13.00 -7.04 5.89
CA CYS A 68 -12.38 -6.32 4.80
C CYS A 68 -13.14 -5.03 4.58
N LYS A 69 -12.42 -3.93 4.45
CA LYS A 69 -13.00 -2.62 4.20
C LYS A 69 -12.54 -2.09 2.88
N GLN A 70 -13.48 -1.52 2.14
CA GLN A 70 -13.15 -0.78 0.94
C GLN A 70 -12.92 0.67 1.32
N LEU A 71 -11.75 1.18 0.98
CA LEU A 71 -11.35 2.54 1.30
C LEU A 71 -10.86 3.23 0.04
N SER A 72 -10.68 4.54 0.10
CA SER A 72 -10.18 5.29 -1.03
C SER A 72 -9.22 6.37 -0.57
N TYR A 73 -8.25 6.69 -1.44
CA TYR A 73 -7.20 7.67 -1.18
C TYR A 73 -6.91 8.42 -2.47
N ALA A 74 -6.49 9.66 -2.36
CA ALA A 74 -6.04 10.40 -3.52
C ALA A 74 -4.71 9.83 -4.02
N VAL A 75 -4.51 9.81 -5.33
CA VAL A 75 -3.21 9.46 -5.89
C VAL A 75 -2.18 10.46 -5.37
N GLY A 76 -1.07 9.98 -4.85
CA GLY A 76 -0.05 10.84 -4.27
C GLY A 76 -0.29 11.21 -2.82
N ASP A 77 -1.32 10.62 -2.17
CA ASP A 77 -1.60 10.87 -0.76
C ASP A 77 -0.35 10.56 0.07
N ARG A 78 -0.02 11.46 1.00
CA ARG A 78 1.18 11.32 1.81
C ARG A 78 1.20 10.08 2.70
N ARG A 79 0.03 9.53 3.00
CA ARG A 79 -0.07 8.31 3.80
C ARG A 79 0.31 7.07 3.00
N ILE A 80 0.35 7.16 1.68
CA ILE A 80 0.75 6.06 0.83
C ILE A 80 2.27 6.10 0.70
N LEU A 81 2.94 4.98 1.02
CA LEU A 81 4.37 4.85 0.84
C LEU A 81 4.69 4.52 -0.61
N GLY A 82 3.96 3.58 -1.19
CA GLY A 82 4.14 3.16 -2.56
C GLY A 82 3.43 1.85 -2.82
N TYR A 83 3.74 1.25 -3.96
CA TYR A 83 3.05 0.04 -4.43
C TYR A 83 4.05 -1.04 -4.84
N GLY A 84 3.68 -2.31 -4.61
CA GLY A 84 4.37 -3.46 -5.17
C GLY A 84 3.50 -4.08 -6.26
N ILE A 85 4.10 -4.31 -7.40
CA ILE A 85 3.37 -4.84 -8.56
C ILE A 85 3.85 -6.21 -9.01
#